data_c27c1276238a1dde44e39432ac2ec909
#
_entry.id   c27c1276238a1dde44e39432ac2ec909
#
_cell.length_a   1.000
_cell.length_b   1.000
_cell.length_c   1.000
_cell.angle_alpha   90.00
_cell.angle_beta   90.00
_cell.angle_gamma   90.00
#
_symmetry.space_group_name_H-M   'P 1'
#
loop_
_entity.id
_entity.type
_entity.pdbx_description
1 polymer ?
#
loop_
_entity_poly.entity_id
_entity_poly.type
_entity_poly.pdbx_seq_one_letter_code
_entity_poly.pdbx_strand_id
1 'polypeptide(L)'
;LRRNRAGKTVLLDLSLCSLPSFRNGNIAAAIVSLGEFGLLFALPLWLQNVLNYSAFRTGQILLALALGSFVASGFGAALTQRRGPIFVVRLGIVAEIIGVAGIGLMASPTANIWPIIGFLFVYGLGVGLATAQLTGVVLADVPVAASGQGSGIQSTMRQLGSALGIAIL
;
A
#
# COMPACT_ATOMS: atom_id res chain seq x y z
N LEU A 1 25.22 -12.73 -10.02
CA LEU A 1 25.00 -14.03 -10.70
C LEU A 1 26.22 -14.96 -10.63
N ARG A 2 27.46 -14.49 -10.90
CA ARG A 2 28.68 -15.34 -10.81
C ARG A 2 28.99 -15.83 -9.39
N ARG A 3 28.74 -15.05 -8.36
CA ARG A 3 29.03 -15.40 -6.95
C ARG A 3 28.06 -16.43 -6.38
N ASN A 4 26.80 -16.39 -6.79
CA ASN A 4 25.78 -17.36 -6.37
C ASN A 4 26.09 -18.77 -6.88
N ARG A 5 26.67 -18.88 -8.11
CA ARG A 5 27.16 -20.16 -8.68
C ARG A 5 28.39 -20.74 -7.96
N ALA A 6 29.07 -19.92 -7.15
CA ALA A 6 30.29 -20.31 -6.42
C ALA A 6 30.04 -20.68 -4.95
N GLY A 7 28.77 -20.81 -4.50
CA GLY A 7 28.43 -21.20 -3.12
C GLY A 7 28.84 -20.18 -2.05
N LYS A 8 29.14 -18.91 -2.43
CA LYS A 8 29.52 -17.85 -1.48
C LYS A 8 28.27 -17.10 -1.03
N THR A 9 28.21 -16.74 0.25
CA THR A 9 27.15 -15.87 0.81
C THR A 9 27.04 -14.59 0.01
N VAL A 10 25.86 -14.37 -0.62
CA VAL A 10 25.55 -13.20 -1.44
C VAL A 10 24.63 -12.30 -0.61
N LEU A 11 24.93 -11.01 -0.58
CA LEU A 11 24.10 -10.01 0.13
C LEU A 11 22.69 -9.91 -0.47
N LEU A 12 22.53 -10.17 -1.79
CA LEU A 12 21.26 -10.17 -2.51
C LEU A 12 21.19 -11.41 -3.39
N ASP A 13 20.27 -12.31 -3.08
CA ASP A 13 20.01 -13.47 -3.92
C ASP A 13 18.93 -13.14 -4.96
N LEU A 14 19.38 -12.79 -6.16
CA LEU A 14 18.48 -12.49 -7.28
C LEU A 14 17.68 -13.71 -7.76
N SER A 15 17.99 -14.92 -7.28
CA SER A 15 17.20 -16.11 -7.57
C SER A 15 15.79 -16.02 -6.97
N LEU A 16 15.60 -15.24 -5.90
CA LEU A 16 14.28 -14.96 -5.33
C LEU A 16 13.32 -14.31 -6.32
N CYS A 17 13.84 -13.53 -7.26
CA CYS A 17 13.04 -12.93 -8.33
C CYS A 17 12.51 -13.96 -9.35
N SER A 18 13.03 -15.19 -9.35
CA SER A 18 12.49 -16.28 -10.16
C SER A 18 11.21 -16.88 -9.58
N LEU A 19 10.93 -16.67 -8.30
CA LEU A 19 9.69 -17.10 -7.64
C LEU A 19 8.54 -16.16 -8.09
N PRO A 20 7.48 -16.68 -8.74
CA PRO A 20 6.40 -15.85 -9.27
C PRO A 20 5.67 -15.05 -8.20
N SER A 21 5.42 -15.64 -7.02
CA SER A 21 4.80 -14.98 -5.87
C SER A 21 5.63 -13.81 -5.38
N PHE A 22 6.94 -14.00 -5.23
CA PHE A 22 7.87 -12.97 -4.79
C PHE A 22 7.97 -11.82 -5.79
N ARG A 23 8.19 -12.14 -7.07
CA ARG A 23 8.29 -11.14 -8.13
C ARG A 23 7.01 -10.33 -8.28
N ASN A 24 5.87 -11.00 -8.48
CA ASN A 24 4.59 -10.33 -8.72
C ASN A 24 4.11 -9.59 -7.47
N GLY A 25 4.35 -10.16 -6.28
CA GLY A 25 4.04 -9.53 -5.02
C GLY A 25 4.85 -8.26 -4.77
N ASN A 26 6.15 -8.23 -5.13
CA ASN A 26 6.98 -7.03 -5.03
C ASN A 26 6.54 -5.94 -6.01
N ILE A 27 6.13 -6.30 -7.23
CA ILE A 27 5.55 -5.35 -8.19
C ILE A 27 4.25 -4.76 -7.62
N ALA A 28 3.37 -5.61 -7.10
CA ALA A 28 2.12 -5.15 -6.46
C ALA A 28 2.42 -4.23 -5.27
N ALA A 29 3.39 -4.58 -4.42
CA ALA A 29 3.80 -3.77 -3.28
C ALA A 29 4.32 -2.38 -3.70
N ALA A 30 5.10 -2.31 -4.78
CA ALA A 30 5.58 -1.04 -5.33
C ALA A 30 4.43 -0.17 -5.87
N ILE A 31 3.48 -0.77 -6.60
CA ILE A 31 2.32 -0.05 -7.17
C ILE A 31 1.39 0.45 -6.05
N VAL A 32 1.09 -0.38 -5.06
CA VAL A 32 0.28 0.00 -3.88
C VAL A 32 0.95 1.16 -3.13
N SER A 33 2.26 1.06 -2.87
CA SER A 33 3.00 2.12 -2.18
C SER A 33 3.09 3.41 -3.00
N LEU A 34 3.16 3.32 -4.33
CA LEU A 34 3.10 4.48 -5.23
C LEU A 34 1.76 5.21 -5.05
N GLY A 35 0.65 4.50 -5.09
CA GLY A 35 -0.68 5.08 -4.90
C GLY A 35 -0.87 5.64 -3.49
N GLU A 36 -0.46 4.89 -2.47
CA GLU A 36 -0.59 5.27 -1.06
C GLU A 36 0.14 6.59 -0.75
N PHE A 37 1.42 6.65 -1.06
CA PHE A 37 2.23 7.84 -0.76
C PHE A 37 1.96 9.01 -1.69
N GLY A 38 1.58 8.73 -2.95
CA GLY A 38 1.08 9.75 -3.86
C GLY A 38 -0.17 10.44 -3.30
N LEU A 39 -1.18 9.67 -2.88
CA LEU A 39 -2.40 10.24 -2.29
C LEU A 39 -2.11 10.97 -0.96
N LEU A 40 -1.29 10.38 -0.09
CA LEU A 40 -0.92 11.00 1.18
C LEU A 40 -0.16 12.32 1.01
N PHE A 41 0.51 12.52 -0.10
CA PHE A 41 1.17 13.77 -0.44
C PHE A 41 0.23 14.76 -1.12
N ALA A 42 -0.49 14.33 -2.16
CA ALA A 42 -1.35 15.21 -2.98
C ALA A 42 -2.58 15.71 -2.23
N LEU A 43 -3.24 14.84 -1.44
CA LEU A 43 -4.50 15.18 -0.79
C LEU A 43 -4.37 16.32 0.22
N PRO A 44 -3.38 16.36 1.13
CA PRO A 44 -3.18 17.50 2.01
C PRO A 44 -2.89 18.79 1.27
N LEU A 45 -2.10 18.74 0.19
CA LEU A 45 -1.82 19.91 -0.63
C LEU A 45 -3.09 20.45 -1.29
N TRP A 46 -3.92 19.57 -1.84
CA TRP A 46 -5.19 19.95 -2.44
C TRP A 46 -6.16 20.55 -1.40
N LEU A 47 -6.29 19.92 -0.23
CA LEU A 47 -7.16 20.43 0.85
C LEU A 47 -6.73 21.82 1.35
N GLN A 48 -5.42 22.06 1.45
CA GLN A 48 -4.90 23.33 1.96
C GLN A 48 -4.86 24.42 0.88
N ASN A 49 -4.41 24.11 -0.34
CA ASN A 49 -4.20 25.12 -1.37
C ASN A 49 -5.44 25.39 -2.24
N VAL A 50 -6.34 24.41 -2.41
CA VAL A 50 -7.55 24.58 -3.23
C VAL A 50 -8.77 24.87 -2.37
N LEU A 51 -8.99 24.08 -1.29
CA LEU A 51 -10.12 24.28 -0.39
C LEU A 51 -9.83 25.26 0.76
N ASN A 52 -8.59 25.76 0.87
CA ASN A 52 -8.15 26.69 1.90
C ASN A 52 -8.39 26.19 3.33
N TYR A 53 -8.29 24.88 3.55
CA TYR A 53 -8.41 24.30 4.89
C TYR A 53 -7.12 24.48 5.68
N SER A 54 -7.25 24.74 6.99
CA SER A 54 -6.10 24.78 7.87
C SER A 54 -5.44 23.37 7.98
N ALA A 55 -4.17 23.35 8.35
CA ALA A 55 -3.45 22.10 8.58
C ALA A 55 -4.15 21.20 9.62
N PHE A 56 -4.73 21.80 10.66
CA PHE A 56 -5.48 21.08 11.67
C PHE A 56 -6.74 20.39 11.09
N ARG A 57 -7.53 21.11 10.30
CA ARG A 57 -8.71 20.56 9.62
C ARG A 57 -8.35 19.47 8.62
N THR A 58 -7.27 19.67 7.88
CA THR A 58 -6.71 18.64 6.98
C THR A 58 -6.36 17.38 7.74
N GLY A 59 -5.68 17.48 8.88
CA GLY A 59 -5.37 16.35 9.75
C GLY A 59 -6.62 15.61 10.23
N GLN A 60 -7.68 16.34 10.62
CA GLN A 60 -8.96 15.73 11.02
C GLN A 60 -9.60 14.94 9.86
N ILE A 61 -9.52 15.42 8.63
CA ILE A 61 -10.04 14.71 7.46
C ILE A 61 -9.24 13.43 7.21
N LEU A 62 -7.92 13.48 7.34
CA LEU A 62 -7.05 12.32 7.19
C LEU A 62 -7.26 11.26 8.28
N LEU A 63 -7.86 11.60 9.43
CA LEU A 63 -8.25 10.60 10.43
C LEU A 63 -9.21 9.56 9.87
N ALA A 64 -10.04 9.89 8.87
CA ALA A 64 -10.92 8.92 8.22
C ALA A 64 -10.14 7.75 7.61
N LEU A 65 -9.00 8.03 6.95
CA LEU A 65 -8.09 7.01 6.43
C LEU A 65 -7.50 6.16 7.57
N ALA A 66 -7.01 6.81 8.62
CA ALA A 66 -6.41 6.12 9.76
C ALA A 66 -7.43 5.21 10.47
N LEU A 67 -8.66 5.70 10.65
CA LEU A 67 -9.77 4.92 11.22
C LEU A 67 -10.14 3.73 10.33
N GLY A 68 -10.20 3.92 9.01
CA GLY A 68 -10.42 2.84 8.06
C GLY A 68 -9.36 1.75 8.16
N SER A 69 -8.09 2.13 8.18
CA SER A 69 -6.96 1.18 8.33
C SER A 69 -6.99 0.45 9.67
N PHE A 70 -7.30 1.15 10.74
CA PHE A 70 -7.42 0.58 12.07
C PHE A 70 -8.54 -0.47 12.13
N VAL A 71 -9.73 -0.13 11.63
CA VAL A 71 -10.88 -1.04 11.55
C VAL A 71 -10.54 -2.27 10.71
N ALA A 72 -9.94 -2.07 9.53
CA ALA A 72 -9.54 -3.15 8.64
C ALA A 72 -8.53 -4.10 9.28
N SER A 73 -7.58 -3.58 10.05
CA SER A 73 -6.59 -4.40 10.77
C SER A 73 -7.25 -5.30 11.81
N GLY A 74 -8.32 -4.83 12.44
CA GLY A 74 -9.06 -5.59 13.47
C GLY A 74 -9.74 -6.85 12.93
N PHE A 75 -10.35 -6.81 11.74
CA PHE A 75 -11.02 -7.98 11.16
C PHE A 75 -10.23 -8.66 10.03
N GLY A 76 -9.18 -8.04 9.53
CA GLY A 76 -8.37 -8.56 8.42
C GLY A 76 -7.77 -9.94 8.73
N ALA A 77 -7.31 -10.16 9.96
CA ALA A 77 -6.78 -11.46 10.39
C ALA A 77 -7.84 -12.57 10.36
N ALA A 78 -9.06 -12.29 10.86
CA ALA A 78 -10.17 -13.24 10.83
C ALA A 78 -10.62 -13.55 9.39
N LEU A 79 -10.62 -12.54 8.52
CA LEU A 79 -10.95 -12.71 7.10
C LEU A 79 -9.89 -13.54 6.38
N THR A 80 -8.60 -13.33 6.72
CA THR A 80 -7.49 -14.12 6.18
C THR A 80 -7.61 -15.58 6.55
N GLN A 81 -7.99 -15.90 7.79
CA GLN A 81 -8.21 -17.28 8.22
C GLN A 81 -9.37 -17.96 7.46
N ARG A 82 -10.42 -17.22 7.10
CA ARG A 82 -11.60 -17.77 6.42
C ARG A 82 -11.46 -17.87 4.90
N ARG A 83 -10.84 -16.90 4.26
CA ARG A 83 -10.80 -16.74 2.80
C ARG A 83 -9.40 -16.78 2.19
N GLY A 84 -8.38 -16.82 3.03
CA GLY A 84 -6.98 -16.79 2.63
C GLY A 84 -6.42 -15.38 2.38
N PRO A 85 -5.09 -15.22 2.45
CA PRO A 85 -4.42 -13.92 2.37
C PRO A 85 -4.56 -13.24 0.99
N ILE A 86 -4.54 -14.02 -0.10
CA ILE A 86 -4.67 -13.49 -1.47
C ILE A 86 -6.02 -12.82 -1.68
N PHE A 87 -7.11 -13.41 -1.13
CA PHE A 87 -8.44 -12.81 -1.22
C PHE A 87 -8.49 -11.46 -0.49
N VAL A 88 -7.88 -11.38 0.69
CA VAL A 88 -7.85 -10.16 1.51
C VAL A 88 -7.05 -9.06 0.83
N VAL A 89 -5.90 -9.39 0.23
CA VAL A 89 -5.12 -8.43 -0.57
C VAL A 89 -5.93 -7.90 -1.75
N ARG A 90 -6.61 -8.77 -2.50
CA ARG A 90 -7.45 -8.36 -3.63
C ARG A 90 -8.58 -7.44 -3.19
N LEU A 91 -9.26 -7.78 -2.09
CA LEU A 91 -10.31 -6.94 -1.52
C LEU A 91 -9.78 -5.58 -1.10
N GLY A 92 -8.60 -5.54 -0.47
CA GLY A 92 -7.90 -4.32 -0.10
C GLY A 92 -7.61 -3.43 -1.30
N ILE A 93 -7.01 -3.99 -2.36
CA ILE A 93 -6.72 -3.25 -3.60
C ILE A 93 -8.00 -2.71 -4.26
N VAL A 94 -9.07 -3.49 -4.29
CA VAL A 94 -10.36 -3.02 -4.83
C VAL A 94 -10.90 -1.85 -4.01
N ALA A 95 -10.82 -1.91 -2.69
CA ALA A 95 -11.24 -0.81 -1.82
C ALA A 95 -10.37 0.45 -2.03
N GLU A 96 -9.05 0.30 -2.22
CA GLU A 96 -8.15 1.39 -2.57
C GLU A 96 -8.54 2.04 -3.91
N ILE A 97 -8.81 1.24 -4.94
CA ILE A 97 -9.24 1.74 -6.26
C ILE A 97 -10.54 2.53 -6.13
N ILE A 98 -11.55 1.99 -5.42
CA ILE A 98 -12.82 2.67 -5.19
C ILE A 98 -12.60 3.98 -4.43
N GLY A 99 -11.79 3.96 -3.38
CA GLY A 99 -11.48 5.12 -2.57
C GLY A 99 -10.82 6.24 -3.39
N VAL A 100 -9.74 5.91 -4.11
CA VAL A 100 -9.01 6.88 -4.96
C VAL A 100 -9.89 7.40 -6.09
N ALA A 101 -10.61 6.52 -6.79
CA ALA A 101 -11.50 6.92 -7.87
C ALA A 101 -12.61 7.84 -7.36
N GLY A 102 -13.22 7.51 -6.22
CA GLY A 102 -14.27 8.34 -5.61
C GLY A 102 -13.74 9.72 -5.19
N ILE A 103 -12.56 9.78 -4.58
CA ILE A 103 -11.90 11.06 -4.25
C ILE A 103 -11.63 11.86 -5.52
N GLY A 104 -11.04 11.24 -6.55
CA GLY A 104 -10.72 11.91 -7.80
C GLY A 104 -11.96 12.47 -8.53
N LEU A 105 -13.05 11.71 -8.56
CA LEU A 105 -14.32 12.14 -9.19
C LEU A 105 -15.00 13.28 -8.42
N MET A 106 -14.79 13.37 -7.11
CA MET A 106 -15.37 14.39 -6.25
C MET A 106 -14.45 15.61 -6.08
N ALA A 107 -13.19 15.52 -6.47
CA ALA A 107 -12.23 16.60 -6.33
C ALA A 107 -12.58 17.79 -7.25
N SER A 108 -13.05 18.88 -6.66
CA SER A 108 -13.34 20.14 -7.35
C SER A 108 -13.06 21.33 -6.41
N PRO A 109 -12.86 22.56 -6.92
CA PRO A 109 -12.64 23.72 -6.05
C PRO A 109 -13.82 24.03 -5.10
N THR A 110 -15.01 23.53 -5.41
CA THR A 110 -16.24 23.68 -4.61
C THR A 110 -16.71 22.34 -4.00
N ALA A 111 -15.80 21.37 -3.85
CA ALA A 111 -16.14 20.04 -3.41
C ALA A 111 -16.81 20.00 -2.02
N ASN A 112 -17.86 19.19 -1.91
CA ASN A 112 -18.38 18.82 -0.62
C ASN A 112 -17.42 17.79 0.01
N ILE A 113 -16.92 18.10 1.21
CA ILE A 113 -15.90 17.26 1.88
C ILE A 113 -16.46 15.92 2.41
N TRP A 114 -17.75 15.85 2.70
CA TRP A 114 -18.34 14.68 3.34
C TRP A 114 -18.24 13.38 2.51
N PRO A 115 -18.55 13.38 1.20
CA PRO A 115 -18.33 12.21 0.37
C PRO A 115 -16.84 11.84 0.29
N ILE A 116 -15.94 12.82 0.23
CA ILE A 116 -14.49 12.59 0.20
C ILE A 116 -14.02 11.91 1.47
N ILE A 117 -14.51 12.29 2.64
CA ILE A 117 -14.25 11.60 3.91
C ILE A 117 -14.70 10.14 3.85
N GLY A 118 -15.88 9.87 3.28
CA GLY A 118 -16.39 8.51 3.09
C GLY A 118 -15.48 7.66 2.20
N PHE A 119 -15.06 8.19 1.05
CA PHE A 119 -14.13 7.50 0.16
C PHE A 119 -12.73 7.34 0.77
N LEU A 120 -12.29 8.31 1.57
CA LEU A 120 -11.03 8.23 2.30
C LEU A 120 -11.05 7.13 3.36
N PHE A 121 -12.18 6.92 4.02
CA PHE A 121 -12.38 5.81 4.94
C PHE A 121 -12.33 4.45 4.21
N VAL A 122 -13.02 4.34 3.04
CA VAL A 122 -12.98 3.13 2.19
C VAL A 122 -11.55 2.86 1.72
N TYR A 123 -10.83 3.90 1.31
CA TYR A 123 -9.41 3.80 0.95
C TYR A 123 -8.57 3.29 2.12
N GLY A 124 -8.79 3.82 3.33
CA GLY A 124 -8.12 3.37 4.55
C GLY A 124 -8.40 1.90 4.85
N LEU A 125 -9.65 1.42 4.68
CA LEU A 125 -9.96 -0.01 4.79
C LEU A 125 -9.11 -0.84 3.82
N GLY A 126 -8.95 -0.38 2.58
CA GLY A 126 -8.12 -1.00 1.56
C GLY A 126 -6.67 -1.12 1.99
N VAL A 127 -6.07 -0.01 2.41
CA VAL A 127 -4.67 0.06 2.89
C VAL A 127 -4.46 -0.90 4.06
N GLY A 128 -5.36 -0.91 5.05
CA GLY A 128 -5.26 -1.80 6.20
C GLY A 128 -5.33 -3.29 5.84
N LEU A 129 -6.20 -3.67 4.91
CA LEU A 129 -6.33 -5.05 4.43
C LEU A 129 -5.14 -5.48 3.55
N ALA A 130 -4.76 -4.66 2.57
CA ALA A 130 -3.72 -4.99 1.61
C ALA A 130 -2.34 -5.03 2.26
N THR A 131 -1.95 -3.98 2.96
CA THR A 131 -0.59 -3.84 3.51
C THR A 131 -0.27 -4.91 4.54
N ALA A 132 -1.22 -5.24 5.42
CA ALA A 132 -1.02 -6.26 6.45
C ALA A 132 -0.76 -7.66 5.87
N GLN A 133 -1.42 -8.01 4.76
CA GLN A 133 -1.33 -9.35 4.18
C GLN A 133 -0.29 -9.45 3.05
N LEU A 134 -0.01 -8.36 2.36
CA LEU A 134 0.88 -8.35 1.19
C LEU A 134 2.28 -8.84 1.52
N THR A 135 2.82 -8.45 2.68
CA THR A 135 4.14 -8.92 3.15
C THR A 135 4.16 -10.43 3.32
N GLY A 136 3.13 -11.01 3.93
CA GLY A 136 3.02 -12.46 4.10
C GLY A 136 2.92 -13.19 2.75
N VAL A 137 2.14 -12.66 1.81
CA VAL A 137 2.00 -13.24 0.46
C VAL A 137 3.30 -13.16 -0.33
N VAL A 138 4.01 -12.04 -0.26
CA VAL A 138 5.30 -11.85 -0.96
C VAL A 138 6.35 -12.83 -0.48
N LEU A 139 6.40 -13.08 0.83
CA LEU A 139 7.41 -13.94 1.45
C LEU A 139 7.00 -15.41 1.59
N ALA A 140 5.78 -15.77 1.18
CA ALA A 140 5.23 -17.12 1.40
C ALA A 140 6.11 -18.26 0.86
N ASP A 141 6.72 -18.08 -0.31
CA ASP A 141 7.55 -19.07 -0.98
C ASP A 141 9.06 -18.81 -0.79
N VAL A 142 9.43 -17.80 0.01
CA VAL A 142 10.83 -17.49 0.27
C VAL A 142 11.38 -18.42 1.35
N PRO A 143 12.50 -19.12 1.11
CA PRO A 143 13.13 -19.96 2.13
C PRO A 143 13.45 -19.17 3.40
N VAL A 144 13.25 -19.79 4.58
CA VAL A 144 13.50 -19.15 5.88
C VAL A 144 14.90 -18.55 5.98
N ALA A 145 15.90 -19.26 5.45
CA ALA A 145 17.30 -18.79 5.41
C ALA A 145 17.50 -17.50 4.59
N ALA A 146 16.60 -17.20 3.64
CA ALA A 146 16.65 -16.04 2.77
C ALA A 146 15.58 -14.97 3.13
N SER A 147 14.80 -15.18 4.20
CA SER A 147 13.69 -14.30 4.59
C SER A 147 14.12 -12.86 4.88
N GLY A 148 15.30 -12.67 5.49
CA GLY A 148 15.86 -11.34 5.71
C GLY A 148 16.20 -10.61 4.41
N GLN A 149 16.74 -11.33 3.42
CA GLN A 149 17.01 -10.75 2.09
C GLN A 149 15.71 -10.44 1.36
N GLY A 150 14.72 -11.34 1.43
CA GLY A 150 13.39 -11.15 0.85
C GLY A 150 12.70 -9.92 1.41
N SER A 151 12.71 -9.74 2.72
CA SER A 151 12.15 -8.55 3.40
C SER A 151 12.87 -7.27 3.01
N GLY A 152 14.20 -7.30 2.87
CA GLY A 152 15.00 -6.16 2.43
C GLY A 152 14.63 -5.72 1.00
N ILE A 153 14.50 -6.67 0.06
CA ILE A 153 14.08 -6.40 -1.32
C ILE A 153 12.67 -5.81 -1.34
N GLN A 154 11.73 -6.40 -0.59
CA GLN A 154 10.36 -5.91 -0.50
C GLN A 154 10.30 -4.48 0.04
N SER A 155 11.04 -4.20 1.12
CA SER A 155 11.12 -2.85 1.69
C SER A 155 11.67 -1.84 0.68
N THR A 156 12.70 -2.20 -0.08
CA THR A 156 13.26 -1.37 -1.14
C THR A 156 12.24 -1.11 -2.25
N MET A 157 11.49 -2.13 -2.69
CA MET A 157 10.45 -1.98 -3.71
C MET A 157 9.33 -1.03 -3.24
N ARG A 158 8.90 -1.14 -1.98
CA ARG A 158 7.92 -0.21 -1.41
C ARG A 158 8.45 1.22 -1.35
N GLN A 159 9.72 1.41 -0.95
CA GLN A 159 10.34 2.75 -0.90
C GLN A 159 10.47 3.37 -2.30
N LEU A 160 10.86 2.58 -3.29
CA LEU A 160 10.88 3.03 -4.69
C LEU A 160 9.48 3.44 -5.17
N GLY A 161 8.46 2.62 -4.88
CA GLY A 161 7.07 2.95 -5.18
C GLY A 161 6.65 4.27 -4.51
N SER A 162 6.94 4.44 -3.22
CA SER A 162 6.60 5.64 -2.46
C SER A 162 7.29 6.90 -3.02
N ALA A 163 8.59 6.80 -3.33
CA ALA A 163 9.35 7.91 -3.89
C ALA A 163 8.82 8.31 -5.28
N LEU A 164 8.49 7.33 -6.13
CA LEU A 164 7.87 7.58 -7.43
C LEU A 164 6.48 8.20 -7.29
N GLY A 165 5.67 7.71 -6.33
CA GLY A 165 4.34 8.26 -6.06
C GLY A 165 4.37 9.74 -5.69
N ILE A 166 5.34 10.16 -4.88
CA ILE A 166 5.52 11.57 -4.52
C ILE A 166 6.11 12.38 -5.69
N ALA A 167 7.01 11.79 -6.49
CA ALA A 167 7.70 12.51 -7.56
C ALA A 167 6.85 12.75 -8.82
N ILE A 168 5.82 11.93 -9.06
CA ILE A 168 4.93 12.04 -10.23
C ILE A 168 3.84 13.11 -10.02
N LEU A 169 3.50 13.42 -8.78
CA LEU A 169 2.46 14.37 -8.39
C LEU A 169 3.01 15.76 -8.10
#